data_9f972952f4120456a1bd076f0a5be4ae
#
_entry.id   9f972952f4120456a1bd076f0a5be4ae
#
_cell.length_a   1.000
_cell.length_b   1.000
_cell.length_c   1.000
_cell.angle_alpha   90.00
_cell.angle_beta   90.00
_cell.angle_gamma   90.00
#
_symmetry.space_group_name_H-M   'P 1'
#
loop_
_entity.id
_entity.type
_entity.pdbx_description
1 polymer ?
#
loop_
_entity_poly.entity_id
_entity_poly.type
_entity_poly.pdbx_seq_one_letter_code
_entity_poly.pdbx_strand_id
1 'polypeptide(L)'
;MIVTEPDFLRDTRASYSAVAEGYAERFGDELNARPLDRGLLAGFAELVRAAGAGPVADIGCGTGRVTAHLNELGLQAFGIDLAPGMIEVARRLYPALRFEVGSMLALDLPDGALGGLLAWYSTIHVPDERLPEAFAEFHRVLAPGGLALLGFQTGDESRHRAEALGQSISLDFRFRPPEQVAELLGQAGLAVRARMVREADEDGPFPEREPQAFVLARKPRP
;
A
#
# COMPACT_ATOMS: atom_id res chain seq x y z
N MET A 1 -26.26 15.18 9.13
CA MET A 1 -26.23 14.58 7.79
C MET A 1 -25.51 13.24 7.91
N ILE A 2 -26.14 12.15 7.54
CA ILE A 2 -25.46 10.84 7.47
C ILE A 2 -24.59 10.92 6.22
N VAL A 3 -23.28 11.01 6.39
CA VAL A 3 -22.34 10.90 5.29
C VAL A 3 -22.37 9.42 4.87
N THR A 4 -22.98 9.14 3.74
CA THR A 4 -22.95 7.78 3.15
C THR A 4 -21.53 7.48 2.71
N GLU A 5 -21.04 6.31 3.09
CA GLU A 5 -19.72 5.83 2.63
C GLU A 5 -19.68 5.79 1.10
N PRO A 6 -18.61 6.30 0.45
CA PRO A 6 -18.46 6.21 -1.00
C PRO A 6 -18.52 4.77 -1.51
N ASP A 7 -19.17 4.55 -2.65
CA ASP A 7 -19.39 3.22 -3.22
C ASP A 7 -18.09 2.44 -3.42
N PHE A 8 -17.02 3.07 -3.90
CA PHE A 8 -15.74 2.42 -4.12
C PHE A 8 -15.11 1.86 -2.82
N LEU A 9 -15.29 2.54 -1.67
CA LEU A 9 -14.79 2.03 -0.37
C LEU A 9 -15.58 0.80 0.07
N ARG A 10 -16.92 0.87 -0.05
CA ARG A 10 -17.81 -0.26 0.27
C ARG A 10 -17.47 -1.47 -0.60
N ASP A 11 -17.33 -1.27 -1.92
CA ASP A 11 -17.08 -2.33 -2.88
C ASP A 11 -15.68 -2.92 -2.71
N THR A 12 -14.66 -2.09 -2.47
CA THR A 12 -13.30 -2.55 -2.15
C THR A 12 -13.28 -3.38 -0.86
N ARG A 13 -13.92 -2.87 0.20
CA ARG A 13 -14.02 -3.58 1.50
C ARG A 13 -14.69 -4.94 1.36
N ALA A 14 -15.84 -5.00 0.69
CA ALA A 14 -16.59 -6.22 0.50
C ALA A 14 -15.81 -7.23 -0.36
N SER A 15 -15.24 -6.77 -1.47
CA SER A 15 -14.48 -7.60 -2.40
C SER A 15 -13.26 -8.24 -1.73
N TYR A 16 -12.42 -7.46 -1.07
CA TYR A 16 -11.22 -8.00 -0.41
C TYR A 16 -11.56 -8.86 0.81
N SER A 17 -12.65 -8.55 1.54
CA SER A 17 -13.11 -9.45 2.62
C SER A 17 -13.55 -10.81 2.08
N ALA A 18 -14.22 -10.84 0.93
CA ALA A 18 -14.70 -12.09 0.33
C ALA A 18 -13.56 -12.99 -0.18
N VAL A 19 -12.46 -12.41 -0.65
CA VAL A 19 -11.33 -13.16 -1.24
C VAL A 19 -10.17 -13.40 -0.27
N ALA A 20 -10.23 -12.96 0.98
CA ALA A 20 -9.09 -12.88 1.88
C ALA A 20 -8.33 -14.20 2.05
N GLU A 21 -9.03 -15.33 2.25
CA GLU A 21 -8.41 -16.65 2.41
C GLU A 21 -7.71 -17.09 1.12
N GLY A 22 -8.41 -17.08 0.00
CA GLY A 22 -7.81 -17.46 -1.29
C GLY A 22 -6.70 -16.51 -1.72
N TYR A 23 -6.75 -15.25 -1.30
CA TYR A 23 -5.67 -14.27 -1.52
C TYR A 23 -4.41 -14.67 -0.75
N ALA A 24 -4.54 -15.05 0.53
CA ALA A 24 -3.42 -15.51 1.33
C ALA A 24 -2.78 -16.78 0.73
N GLU A 25 -3.59 -17.75 0.33
CA GLU A 25 -3.12 -18.98 -0.31
C GLU A 25 -2.41 -18.70 -1.63
N ARG A 26 -2.97 -17.84 -2.48
CA ARG A 26 -2.44 -17.57 -3.82
C ARG A 26 -1.19 -16.70 -3.81
N PHE A 27 -1.12 -15.70 -2.93
CA PHE A 27 -0.09 -14.66 -2.96
C PHE A 27 0.84 -14.67 -1.74
N GLY A 28 0.70 -15.64 -0.82
CA GLY A 28 1.53 -15.71 0.39
C GLY A 28 3.03 -15.66 0.10
N ASP A 29 3.46 -16.40 -0.91
CA ASP A 29 4.87 -16.51 -1.31
C ASP A 29 5.30 -15.56 -2.44
N GLU A 30 4.41 -14.69 -2.92
CA GLU A 30 4.72 -13.81 -4.06
C GLU A 30 5.98 -12.97 -3.84
N LEU A 31 6.13 -12.38 -2.66
CA LEU A 31 7.29 -11.55 -2.35
C LEU A 31 8.62 -12.33 -2.42
N ASN A 32 8.60 -13.63 -2.10
CA ASN A 32 9.78 -14.50 -2.21
C ASN A 32 10.23 -14.67 -3.66
N ALA A 33 9.31 -14.63 -4.60
CA ALA A 33 9.58 -14.69 -6.03
C ALA A 33 10.00 -13.35 -6.66
N ARG A 34 10.00 -12.25 -5.89
CA ARG A 34 10.23 -10.87 -6.37
C ARG A 34 11.51 -10.26 -5.76
N PRO A 35 12.72 -10.62 -6.23
CA PRO A 35 13.97 -10.14 -5.62
C PRO A 35 14.15 -8.61 -5.71
N LEU A 36 13.70 -7.95 -6.79
CA LEU A 36 13.78 -6.49 -6.92
C LEU A 36 12.84 -5.80 -5.93
N ASP A 37 11.64 -6.33 -5.72
CA ASP A 37 10.68 -5.79 -4.76
C ASP A 37 11.22 -5.91 -3.33
N ARG A 38 11.82 -7.08 -2.98
CA ARG A 38 12.53 -7.24 -1.69
C ARG A 38 13.69 -6.26 -1.54
N GLY A 39 14.46 -6.02 -2.60
CA GLY A 39 15.55 -5.04 -2.60
C GLY A 39 15.06 -3.61 -2.34
N LEU A 40 13.93 -3.23 -2.92
CA LEU A 40 13.30 -1.93 -2.66
C LEU A 40 12.82 -1.80 -1.22
N LEU A 41 12.15 -2.83 -0.69
CA LEU A 41 11.69 -2.85 0.70
C LEU A 41 12.88 -2.82 1.67
N ALA A 42 13.98 -3.53 1.37
CA ALA A 42 15.21 -3.47 2.17
C ALA A 42 15.84 -2.08 2.15
N GLY A 43 15.96 -1.45 0.98
CA GLY A 43 16.45 -0.07 0.85
C GLY A 43 15.57 0.94 1.60
N PHE A 44 14.24 0.78 1.51
CA PHE A 44 13.30 1.58 2.29
C PHE A 44 13.52 1.41 3.80
N ALA A 45 13.69 0.16 4.26
CA ALA A 45 13.94 -0.12 5.67
C ALA A 45 15.23 0.52 6.18
N GLU A 46 16.30 0.49 5.39
CA GLU A 46 17.57 1.17 5.73
C GLU A 46 17.40 2.68 5.84
N LEU A 47 16.68 3.30 4.90
CA LEU A 47 16.44 4.73 4.90
C LEU A 47 15.59 5.17 6.09
N VAL A 48 14.54 4.42 6.46
CA VAL A 48 13.71 4.70 7.64
C VAL A 48 14.54 4.60 8.92
N ARG A 49 15.35 3.54 9.08
CA ARG A 49 16.24 3.39 10.24
C ARG A 49 17.25 4.52 10.35
N ALA A 50 17.85 4.90 9.22
CA ALA A 50 18.82 6.02 9.18
C ALA A 50 18.17 7.37 9.52
N ALA A 51 16.88 7.54 9.22
CA ALA A 51 16.13 8.75 9.58
C ALA A 51 15.79 8.81 11.08
N GLY A 52 15.84 7.69 11.79
CA GLY A 52 15.54 7.60 13.24
C GLY A 52 14.11 7.95 13.60
N ALA A 53 13.18 7.77 12.67
CA ALA A 53 11.93 8.51 12.69
C ALA A 53 10.71 7.77 13.30
N GLY A 54 10.84 6.57 13.85
CA GLY A 54 9.72 5.89 14.55
C GLY A 54 9.05 4.75 13.76
N PRO A 55 7.82 4.33 14.13
CA PRO A 55 7.15 3.16 13.55
C PRO A 55 6.77 3.36 12.09
N VAL A 56 6.51 2.24 11.41
CA VAL A 56 6.09 2.19 10.00
C VAL A 56 4.68 1.64 9.91
N ALA A 57 3.81 2.32 9.16
CA ALA A 57 2.49 1.80 8.79
C ALA A 57 2.52 1.24 7.36
N ASP A 58 2.05 0.01 7.21
CA ASP A 58 1.75 -0.64 5.91
C ASP A 58 0.25 -0.41 5.63
N ILE A 59 -0.05 0.51 4.71
CA ILE A 59 -1.41 0.98 4.41
C ILE A 59 -1.99 0.21 3.24
N GLY A 60 -3.08 -0.52 3.48
CA GLY A 60 -3.61 -1.53 2.59
C GLY A 60 -2.76 -2.80 2.68
N CYS A 61 -2.47 -3.24 3.90
CA CYS A 61 -1.54 -4.32 4.20
C CYS A 61 -2.04 -5.72 3.75
N GLY A 62 -3.32 -5.83 3.37
CA GLY A 62 -3.94 -7.10 3.00
C GLY A 62 -3.77 -8.14 4.10
N THR A 63 -3.30 -9.32 3.73
CA THR A 63 -3.06 -10.44 4.66
C THR A 63 -1.76 -10.33 5.47
N GLY A 64 -1.07 -9.18 5.44
CA GLY A 64 0.03 -8.85 6.35
C GLY A 64 1.43 -9.34 5.93
N ARG A 65 1.58 -9.99 4.75
CA ARG A 65 2.87 -10.56 4.31
C ARG A 65 3.99 -9.51 4.19
N VAL A 66 3.68 -8.32 3.67
CA VAL A 66 4.67 -7.24 3.52
C VAL A 66 4.95 -6.59 4.87
N THR A 67 3.93 -6.40 5.71
CA THR A 67 4.11 -5.96 7.10
C THR A 67 5.06 -6.88 7.87
N ALA A 68 4.91 -8.21 7.73
CA ALA A 68 5.79 -9.19 8.34
C ALA A 68 7.23 -9.06 7.83
N HIS A 69 7.40 -8.95 6.51
CA HIS A 69 8.72 -8.76 5.91
C HIS A 69 9.41 -7.46 6.39
N LEU A 70 8.68 -6.35 6.55
CA LEU A 70 9.24 -5.13 7.12
C LEU A 70 9.74 -5.32 8.56
N ASN A 71 9.05 -6.14 9.37
CA ASN A 71 9.49 -6.50 10.71
C ASN A 71 10.74 -7.39 10.68
N GLU A 72 10.83 -8.35 9.75
CA GLU A 72 12.06 -9.15 9.52
C GLU A 72 13.25 -8.28 9.12
N LEU A 73 13.01 -7.19 8.39
CA LEU A 73 14.01 -6.17 8.06
C LEU A 73 14.36 -5.24 9.24
N GLY A 74 13.81 -5.49 10.44
CA GLY A 74 14.13 -4.76 11.67
C GLY A 74 13.37 -3.44 11.86
N LEU A 75 12.25 -3.22 11.14
CA LEU A 75 11.34 -2.12 11.38
C LEU A 75 10.29 -2.48 12.44
N GLN A 76 9.77 -1.49 13.14
CA GLN A 76 8.55 -1.62 13.95
C GLN A 76 7.34 -1.34 13.06
N ALA A 77 6.98 -2.32 12.22
CA ALA A 77 5.89 -2.16 11.26
C ALA A 77 4.58 -2.76 11.78
N PHE A 78 3.47 -2.09 11.44
CA PHE A 78 2.10 -2.57 11.68
C PHE A 78 1.25 -2.33 10.44
N GLY A 79 0.16 -3.09 10.27
CA GLY A 79 -0.68 -3.04 9.10
C GLY A 79 -2.02 -2.35 9.35
N ILE A 80 -2.49 -1.60 8.35
CA ILE A 80 -3.85 -1.06 8.29
C ILE A 80 -4.46 -1.47 6.96
N ASP A 81 -5.67 -2.04 6.99
CA ASP A 81 -6.41 -2.39 5.77
C ASP A 81 -7.90 -2.02 5.91
N LEU A 82 -8.51 -1.67 4.78
CA LEU A 82 -9.91 -1.32 4.71
C LEU A 82 -10.83 -2.54 4.96
N ALA A 83 -10.39 -3.74 4.58
CA ALA A 83 -11.18 -4.97 4.58
C ALA A 83 -10.99 -5.77 5.88
N PRO A 84 -12.05 -5.91 6.73
CA PRO A 84 -11.96 -6.71 7.96
C PRO A 84 -11.52 -8.15 7.73
N GLY A 85 -11.95 -8.79 6.63
CA GLY A 85 -11.53 -10.15 6.30
C GLY A 85 -10.03 -10.28 6.07
N MET A 86 -9.38 -9.28 5.43
CA MET A 86 -7.92 -9.24 5.29
C MET A 86 -7.23 -9.14 6.65
N ILE A 87 -7.73 -8.28 7.53
CA ILE A 87 -7.17 -8.10 8.89
C ILE A 87 -7.34 -9.36 9.76
N GLU A 88 -8.46 -10.07 9.62
CA GLU A 88 -8.68 -11.34 10.33
C GLU A 88 -7.63 -12.38 9.92
N VAL A 89 -7.40 -12.54 8.62
CA VAL A 89 -6.36 -13.43 8.08
C VAL A 89 -4.95 -12.99 8.53
N ALA A 90 -4.64 -11.68 8.45
CA ALA A 90 -3.34 -11.15 8.87
C ALA A 90 -3.05 -11.45 10.34
N ARG A 91 -4.01 -11.22 11.24
CA ARG A 91 -3.88 -11.51 12.69
C ARG A 91 -3.67 -13.00 12.96
N ARG A 92 -4.30 -13.86 12.18
CA ARG A 92 -4.13 -15.30 12.31
C ARG A 92 -2.75 -15.76 11.83
N LEU A 93 -2.27 -15.23 10.71
CA LEU A 93 -0.98 -15.59 10.13
C LEU A 93 0.20 -15.00 10.93
N TYR A 94 0.04 -13.80 11.45
CA TYR A 94 1.09 -13.04 12.13
C TYR A 94 0.64 -12.52 13.51
N PRO A 95 0.34 -13.40 14.48
CA PRO A 95 -0.30 -13.02 15.75
C PRO A 95 0.55 -12.12 16.64
N ALA A 96 1.86 -12.01 16.37
CA ALA A 96 2.77 -11.13 17.10
C ALA A 96 2.77 -9.68 16.56
N LEU A 97 2.14 -9.43 15.40
CA LEU A 97 2.10 -8.13 14.77
C LEU A 97 0.76 -7.43 14.98
N ARG A 98 0.79 -6.11 14.95
CA ARG A 98 -0.41 -5.27 15.07
C ARG A 98 -1.05 -5.08 13.70
N PHE A 99 -2.37 -5.32 13.62
CA PHE A 99 -3.18 -5.07 12.43
C PHE A 99 -4.49 -4.41 12.81
N GLU A 100 -4.90 -3.39 12.05
CA GLU A 100 -6.09 -2.59 12.32
C GLU A 100 -6.94 -2.40 11.06
N VAL A 101 -8.25 -2.34 11.24
CA VAL A 101 -9.17 -1.96 10.16
C VAL A 101 -9.18 -0.44 10.07
N GLY A 102 -8.91 0.10 8.86
CA GLY A 102 -8.89 1.55 8.66
C GLY A 102 -8.85 1.94 7.20
N SER A 103 -9.15 3.19 6.92
CA SER A 103 -9.13 3.78 5.57
C SER A 103 -7.93 4.69 5.40
N MET A 104 -7.23 4.59 4.26
CA MET A 104 -6.14 5.52 3.90
C MET A 104 -6.61 6.96 3.68
N LEU A 105 -7.92 7.19 3.55
CA LEU A 105 -8.50 8.53 3.42
C LEU A 105 -8.79 9.19 4.77
N ALA A 106 -8.72 8.44 5.88
CA ALA A 106 -8.93 8.95 7.23
C ALA A 106 -8.22 8.00 8.21
N LEU A 107 -6.91 8.17 8.37
CA LEU A 107 -6.08 7.34 9.23
C LEU A 107 -6.29 7.72 10.70
N ASP A 108 -6.66 6.75 11.54
CA ASP A 108 -6.77 6.95 13.00
C ASP A 108 -5.38 6.91 13.66
N LEU A 109 -4.55 7.88 13.26
CA LEU A 109 -3.18 8.06 13.74
C LEU A 109 -2.93 9.55 14.03
N PRO A 110 -2.16 9.87 15.07
CA PRO A 110 -1.77 11.25 15.34
C PRO A 110 -0.91 11.84 14.22
N ASP A 111 -0.90 13.16 14.11
CA ASP A 111 -0.01 13.90 13.22
C ASP A 111 1.46 13.60 13.55
N GLY A 112 2.27 13.33 12.56
CA GLY A 112 3.69 13.08 12.71
C GLY A 112 4.05 11.82 13.49
N ALA A 113 3.14 10.85 13.63
CA ALA A 113 3.36 9.64 14.41
C ALA A 113 4.30 8.62 13.74
N LEU A 114 4.47 8.70 12.41
CA LEU A 114 5.15 7.67 11.63
C LEU A 114 6.54 8.11 11.15
N GLY A 115 7.52 7.23 11.28
CA GLY A 115 8.82 7.35 10.62
C GLY A 115 8.81 6.88 9.16
N GLY A 116 7.90 5.97 8.84
CA GLY A 116 7.71 5.45 7.50
C GLY A 116 6.27 5.07 7.21
N LEU A 117 5.91 5.12 5.95
CA LEU A 117 4.61 4.67 5.42
C LEU A 117 4.86 3.89 4.15
N LEU A 118 4.28 2.71 4.08
CA LEU A 118 4.25 1.88 2.88
C LEU A 118 2.83 1.84 2.34
N ALA A 119 2.65 2.01 1.02
CA ALA A 119 1.40 1.76 0.31
C ALA A 119 1.70 0.83 -0.87
N TRP A 120 1.67 -0.48 -0.61
CA TRP A 120 2.12 -1.51 -1.53
C TRP A 120 0.94 -2.09 -2.30
N TYR A 121 0.74 -1.64 -3.55
CA TYR A 121 -0.39 -1.99 -4.41
C TYR A 121 -1.77 -1.72 -3.78
N SER A 122 -1.89 -0.68 -2.97
CA SER A 122 -3.12 -0.35 -2.25
C SER A 122 -3.81 0.91 -2.75
N THR A 123 -3.07 1.92 -3.22
CA THR A 123 -3.64 3.15 -3.78
C THR A 123 -4.33 2.95 -5.13
N ILE A 124 -4.13 1.80 -5.76
CA ILE A 124 -4.68 1.46 -7.09
C ILE A 124 -6.21 1.40 -7.13
N HIS A 125 -6.88 1.26 -5.99
CA HIS A 125 -8.34 1.24 -5.89
C HIS A 125 -8.95 2.62 -5.59
N VAL A 126 -8.13 3.60 -5.22
CA VAL A 126 -8.58 4.95 -4.93
C VAL A 126 -8.87 5.69 -6.23
N PRO A 127 -10.06 6.31 -6.43
CA PRO A 127 -10.34 7.18 -7.56
C PRO A 127 -9.36 8.36 -7.64
N ASP A 128 -9.04 8.84 -8.85
CA ASP A 128 -8.03 9.88 -9.05
C ASP A 128 -8.37 11.17 -8.32
N GLU A 129 -9.65 11.53 -8.29
CA GLU A 129 -10.15 12.70 -7.56
C GLU A 129 -10.03 12.59 -6.03
N ARG A 130 -9.82 11.37 -5.51
CA ARG A 130 -9.68 11.11 -4.07
C ARG A 130 -8.23 10.85 -3.64
N LEU A 131 -7.29 10.65 -4.58
CA LEU A 131 -5.87 10.47 -4.25
C LEU A 131 -5.26 11.65 -3.47
N PRO A 132 -5.60 12.92 -3.76
CA PRO A 132 -5.11 14.04 -2.97
C PRO A 132 -5.45 13.92 -1.48
N GLU A 133 -6.62 13.37 -1.14
CA GLU A 133 -7.01 13.12 0.26
C GLU A 133 -6.12 12.07 0.92
N ALA A 134 -5.87 10.94 0.22
CA ALA A 134 -4.98 9.91 0.73
C ALA A 134 -3.56 10.45 0.96
N PHE A 135 -3.03 11.22 0.01
CA PHE A 135 -1.67 11.76 0.13
C PHE A 135 -1.57 12.88 1.17
N ALA A 136 -2.63 13.65 1.40
CA ALA A 136 -2.71 14.58 2.53
C ALA A 136 -2.65 13.85 3.88
N GLU A 137 -3.36 12.73 4.03
CA GLU A 137 -3.28 11.86 5.21
C GLU A 137 -1.88 11.26 5.37
N PHE A 138 -1.25 10.79 4.28
CA PHE A 138 0.13 10.30 4.33
C PHE A 138 1.10 11.38 4.82
N HIS A 139 0.97 12.62 4.29
CA HIS A 139 1.76 13.75 4.77
C HIS A 139 1.45 14.06 6.23
N ARG A 140 0.18 14.06 6.66
CA ARG A 140 -0.22 14.39 8.02
C ARG A 140 0.43 13.44 9.03
N VAL A 141 0.31 12.12 8.81
CA VAL A 141 0.78 11.11 9.77
C VAL A 141 2.29 10.90 9.78
N LEU A 142 3.01 11.28 8.72
CA LEU A 142 4.47 11.19 8.68
C LEU A 142 5.11 12.29 9.55
N ALA A 143 6.11 11.89 10.32
CA ALA A 143 7.00 12.83 11.02
C ALA A 143 7.83 13.65 10.02
N PRO A 144 8.31 14.86 10.39
CA PRO A 144 9.31 15.57 9.59
C PRO A 144 10.54 14.69 9.32
N GLY A 145 10.87 14.51 8.04
CA GLY A 145 11.92 13.58 7.59
C GLY A 145 11.48 12.14 7.37
N GLY A 146 10.25 11.79 7.72
CA GLY A 146 9.65 10.48 7.47
C GLY A 146 9.49 10.17 5.98
N LEU A 147 9.44 8.90 5.63
CA LEU A 147 9.49 8.39 4.27
C LEU A 147 8.20 7.67 3.90
N ALA A 148 7.73 7.88 2.66
CA ALA A 148 6.67 7.08 2.05
C ALA A 148 7.23 6.30 0.86
N LEU A 149 6.91 5.00 0.76
CA LEU A 149 7.16 4.19 -0.43
C LEU A 149 5.83 3.69 -0.96
N LEU A 150 5.55 3.96 -2.23
CA LEU A 150 4.37 3.49 -2.93
C LEU A 150 4.78 2.51 -4.03
N GLY A 151 4.05 1.40 -4.16
CA GLY A 151 4.14 0.46 -5.27
C GLY A 151 2.78 0.33 -5.96
N PHE A 152 2.74 0.36 -7.29
CA PHE A 152 1.51 0.30 -8.09
C PHE A 152 1.79 -0.14 -9.53
N GLN A 153 0.76 -0.63 -10.23
CA GLN A 153 0.84 -0.86 -11.67
C GLN A 153 0.82 0.46 -12.43
N THR A 154 1.63 0.53 -13.49
CA THR A 154 1.65 1.68 -14.41
C THR A 154 1.13 1.28 -15.78
N GLY A 155 0.46 2.21 -16.46
CA GLY A 155 -0.18 2.02 -17.77
C GLY A 155 -1.24 3.06 -18.01
N ASP A 156 -1.86 2.97 -19.19
CA ASP A 156 -2.83 3.98 -19.64
C ASP A 156 -4.29 3.58 -19.39
N GLU A 157 -4.55 2.31 -19.04
CA GLU A 157 -5.90 1.77 -18.92
C GLU A 157 -6.20 1.28 -17.50
N SER A 158 -7.35 1.69 -16.97
CA SER A 158 -7.94 1.09 -15.77
C SER A 158 -8.67 -0.20 -16.12
N ARG A 159 -8.72 -1.15 -15.18
CA ARG A 159 -9.38 -2.43 -15.37
C ARG A 159 -10.39 -2.69 -14.26
N HIS A 160 -11.64 -2.96 -14.63
CA HIS A 160 -12.64 -3.48 -13.70
C HIS A 160 -12.56 -5.01 -13.63
N ARG A 161 -12.67 -5.57 -12.42
CA ARG A 161 -12.83 -7.01 -12.21
C ARG A 161 -14.12 -7.29 -11.45
N ALA A 162 -14.95 -8.17 -12.00
CA ALA A 162 -16.19 -8.63 -11.40
C ALA A 162 -16.05 -10.00 -10.71
N GLU A 163 -14.90 -10.68 -10.89
CA GLU A 163 -14.62 -11.98 -10.30
C GLU A 163 -13.13 -12.11 -9.98
N ALA A 164 -12.81 -12.70 -8.82
CA ALA A 164 -11.46 -13.14 -8.46
C ALA A 164 -11.54 -14.32 -7.48
N LEU A 165 -10.63 -15.30 -7.63
CA LEU A 165 -10.47 -16.44 -6.72
C LEU A 165 -11.80 -17.19 -6.45
N GLY A 166 -12.65 -17.29 -7.50
CA GLY A 166 -13.95 -17.94 -7.42
C GLY A 166 -15.04 -17.16 -6.65
N GLN A 167 -14.80 -15.89 -6.35
CA GLN A 167 -15.74 -15.01 -5.67
C GLN A 167 -16.19 -13.87 -6.60
N SER A 168 -17.47 -13.46 -6.47
CA SER A 168 -17.96 -12.24 -7.10
C SER A 168 -17.39 -11.03 -6.35
N ILE A 169 -16.79 -10.11 -7.08
CA ILE A 169 -16.17 -8.89 -6.57
C ILE A 169 -16.54 -7.68 -7.43
N SER A 170 -16.22 -6.49 -6.96
CA SER A 170 -16.32 -5.25 -7.75
C SER A 170 -15.09 -4.40 -7.42
N LEU A 171 -14.04 -4.52 -8.24
CA LEU A 171 -12.78 -3.83 -8.04
C LEU A 171 -12.34 -3.13 -9.31
N ASP A 172 -12.07 -1.83 -9.19
CA ASP A 172 -11.35 -1.07 -10.19
C ASP A 172 -9.86 -1.05 -9.86
N PHE A 173 -9.06 -1.44 -10.83
CA PHE A 173 -7.60 -1.33 -10.80
C PHE A 173 -7.22 -0.15 -11.68
N ARG A 174 -6.69 0.90 -11.08
CA ARG A 174 -6.28 2.13 -11.76
C ARG A 174 -4.78 2.12 -11.96
N PHE A 175 -4.37 2.06 -13.22
CA PHE A 175 -2.96 2.15 -13.61
C PHE A 175 -2.61 3.62 -13.80
N ARG A 176 -1.44 4.05 -13.31
CA ARG A 176 -1.07 5.46 -13.34
C ARG A 176 0.37 5.64 -13.78
N PRO A 177 0.66 6.66 -14.59
CA PRO A 177 2.02 7.08 -14.81
C PRO A 177 2.69 7.48 -13.47
N PRO A 178 3.94 7.05 -13.19
CA PRO A 178 4.63 7.42 -11.96
C PRO A 178 4.83 8.94 -11.82
N GLU A 179 4.85 9.69 -12.92
CA GLU A 179 4.92 11.14 -12.94
C GLU A 179 3.68 11.77 -12.32
N GLN A 180 2.48 11.26 -12.63
CA GLN A 180 1.21 11.73 -12.06
C GLN A 180 1.19 11.51 -10.53
N VAL A 181 1.58 10.32 -10.07
CA VAL A 181 1.65 10.02 -8.64
C VAL A 181 2.68 10.90 -7.94
N ALA A 182 3.84 11.11 -8.57
CA ALA A 182 4.89 11.98 -8.05
C ALA A 182 4.44 13.44 -7.93
N GLU A 183 3.71 13.95 -8.91
CA GLU A 183 3.14 15.31 -8.88
C GLU A 183 2.15 15.47 -7.73
N LEU A 184 1.20 14.54 -7.59
CA LEU A 184 0.20 14.56 -6.51
C LEU A 184 0.85 14.46 -5.12
N LEU A 185 1.89 13.63 -4.95
CA LEU A 185 2.67 13.58 -3.72
C LEU A 185 3.36 14.94 -3.44
N GLY A 186 3.91 15.58 -4.47
CA GLY A 186 4.49 16.92 -4.37
C GLY A 186 3.48 17.97 -3.94
N GLN A 187 2.27 17.95 -4.51
CA GLN A 187 1.17 18.84 -4.15
C GLN A 187 0.73 18.63 -2.68
N ALA A 188 0.80 17.39 -2.19
CA ALA A 188 0.55 17.07 -0.78
C ALA A 188 1.72 17.43 0.16
N GLY A 189 2.82 18.02 -0.35
CA GLY A 189 3.98 18.41 0.46
C GLY A 189 5.03 17.31 0.69
N LEU A 190 4.96 16.20 -0.05
CA LEU A 190 5.92 15.10 0.01
C LEU A 190 6.95 15.22 -1.12
N ALA A 191 8.20 15.47 -0.80
CA ALA A 191 9.28 15.60 -1.78
C ALA A 191 9.69 14.25 -2.34
N VAL A 192 9.46 14.00 -3.63
CA VAL A 192 9.86 12.77 -4.32
C VAL A 192 11.39 12.65 -4.35
N ARG A 193 11.92 11.50 -3.97
CA ARG A 193 13.35 11.19 -3.86
C ARG A 193 13.83 10.19 -4.91
N ALA A 194 12.97 9.25 -5.30
CA ALA A 194 13.27 8.27 -6.32
C ALA A 194 11.99 7.80 -7.01
N ARG A 195 12.13 7.42 -8.26
CA ARG A 195 11.12 6.71 -9.05
C ARG A 195 11.80 5.55 -9.74
N MET A 196 11.12 4.42 -9.81
CA MET A 196 11.56 3.26 -10.57
C MET A 196 10.37 2.69 -11.33
N VAL A 197 10.61 2.26 -12.54
CA VAL A 197 9.68 1.43 -13.31
C VAL A 197 10.39 0.10 -13.56
N ARG A 198 9.68 -0.98 -13.33
CA ARG A 198 10.10 -2.34 -13.63
C ARG A 198 9.14 -2.91 -14.66
N GLU A 199 9.68 -3.51 -15.72
CA GLU A 199 8.89 -4.23 -16.70
C GLU A 199 8.10 -5.37 -16.05
N ALA A 200 6.98 -5.75 -16.69
CA ALA A 200 6.18 -6.88 -16.27
C ALA A 200 7.01 -8.18 -16.30
N ASP A 201 6.87 -9.03 -15.28
CA ASP A 201 7.43 -10.37 -15.27
C ASP A 201 6.36 -11.35 -15.79
N GLU A 202 6.38 -11.60 -17.10
CA GLU A 202 5.37 -12.43 -17.76
C GLU A 202 5.55 -13.93 -17.52
N ASP A 203 6.78 -14.37 -17.25
CA ASP A 203 7.18 -15.78 -17.19
C ASP A 203 7.30 -16.33 -15.76
N GLY A 204 7.18 -15.48 -14.74
CA GLY A 204 7.33 -15.86 -13.33
C GLY A 204 6.15 -16.67 -12.76
N PRO A 205 6.28 -17.20 -11.53
CA PRO A 205 5.20 -17.95 -10.87
C PRO A 205 3.99 -17.07 -10.53
N PHE A 206 4.15 -15.74 -10.58
CA PHE A 206 3.13 -14.71 -10.42
C PHE A 206 3.18 -13.78 -11.61
N PRO A 207 2.69 -14.21 -12.81
CA PRO A 207 2.83 -13.45 -14.04
C PRO A 207 2.11 -12.11 -13.97
N GLU A 208 2.78 -11.09 -14.45
CA GLU A 208 2.29 -9.72 -14.56
C GLU A 208 1.95 -9.39 -16.02
N ARG A 209 1.08 -8.45 -16.23
CA ARG A 209 0.72 -7.98 -17.57
C ARG A 209 1.12 -6.52 -17.79
N GLU A 210 1.21 -5.78 -16.70
CA GLU A 210 1.53 -4.35 -16.71
C GLU A 210 2.89 -4.12 -16.02
N PRO A 211 3.66 -3.13 -16.46
CA PRO A 211 4.83 -2.67 -15.73
C PRO A 211 4.47 -2.19 -14.33
N GLN A 212 5.44 -2.25 -13.43
CA GLN A 212 5.30 -1.88 -12.04
C GLN A 212 6.07 -0.59 -11.75
N ALA A 213 5.44 0.34 -11.06
CA ALA A 213 6.07 1.61 -10.69
C ALA A 213 6.20 1.74 -9.17
N PHE A 214 7.30 2.35 -8.75
CA PHE A 214 7.60 2.60 -7.35
C PHE A 214 8.03 4.06 -7.18
N VAL A 215 7.48 4.72 -6.16
CA VAL A 215 7.79 6.11 -5.84
C VAL A 215 8.17 6.20 -4.37
N LEU A 216 9.39 6.67 -4.12
CA LEU A 216 9.87 7.01 -2.78
C LEU A 216 9.76 8.53 -2.60
N ALA A 217 9.07 8.94 -1.55
CA ALA A 217 8.92 10.35 -1.18
C ALA A 217 9.28 10.58 0.29
N ARG A 218 9.53 11.83 0.65
CA ARG A 218 9.93 12.25 1.99
C ARG A 218 9.16 13.47 2.43
N LYS A 219 8.67 13.48 3.65
CA LYS A 219 8.19 14.71 4.29
C LYS A 219 9.39 15.59 4.61
N PRO A 220 9.48 16.82 4.09
CA PRO A 220 10.56 17.73 4.40
C PRO A 220 10.72 17.95 5.91
N ARG A 221 11.95 18.25 6.34
CA ARG A 221 12.20 18.79 7.68
C ARG A 221 11.97 20.29 7.65
N PRO A 222 11.49 20.91 8.75
CA PRO A 222 11.36 22.36 8.85
C PRO A 222 12.67 23.07 8.59
#